data_7e9c3d2dbe5c7eab8eecce6ea755648b
#
_entry.id   7e9c3d2dbe5c7eab8eecce6ea755648b
#
_cell.length_a   1.000
_cell.length_b   1.000
_cell.length_c   1.000
_cell.angle_alpha   90.00
_cell.angle_beta   90.00
_cell.angle_gamma   90.00
#
_symmetry.space_group_name_H-M   'P 1'
#
loop_
_entity.id
_entity.type
_entity.pdbx_description
1 polymer ?
#
loop_
_entity_poly.entity_id
_entity_poly.type
_entity_poly.pdbx_seq_one_letter_code
_entity_poly.pdbx_strand_id
1 'polypeptide(L)'
;MPRKTKAHRTSSTSFESPSRSEVFRNDKSKEAFEKLNCKRKIWAKRSVILDEIDPAIRANFESRGWLSLLEIDHPPQTALIREFFSNLSCHVYDSNTLVRSWIRGVEFTITPQVVAEALEVLVVR
;
A
#
# COMPACT_ATOMS: atom_id res chain seq x y z
N MET A 1 -38.04 -12.53 -23.27
CA MET A 1 -37.32 -12.59 -21.99
C MET A 1 -37.21 -11.18 -21.46
N PRO A 2 -37.75 -10.89 -20.28
CA PRO A 2 -37.61 -9.56 -19.73
C PRO A 2 -36.14 -9.32 -19.39
N ARG A 3 -35.56 -8.28 -19.95
CA ARG A 3 -34.24 -7.79 -19.53
C ARG A 3 -34.31 -7.36 -18.06
N LYS A 4 -33.56 -8.03 -17.21
CA LYS A 4 -33.33 -7.51 -15.86
C LYS A 4 -32.62 -6.19 -16.02
N THR A 5 -33.33 -5.12 -15.80
CA THR A 5 -32.71 -3.80 -15.61
C THR A 5 -31.80 -3.90 -14.40
N LYS A 6 -30.50 -3.74 -14.63
CA LYS A 6 -29.56 -3.54 -13.53
C LYS A 6 -30.02 -2.29 -12.79
N ALA A 7 -30.39 -2.47 -11.53
CA ALA A 7 -30.65 -1.35 -10.66
C ALA A 7 -29.41 -0.45 -10.64
N HIS A 8 -29.59 0.78 -11.09
CA HIS A 8 -28.55 1.80 -10.99
C HIS A 8 -28.32 2.07 -9.51
N ARG A 9 -27.19 1.60 -9.00
CA ARG A 9 -26.79 1.99 -7.66
C ARG A 9 -26.41 3.46 -7.70
N THR A 10 -27.23 4.29 -7.12
CA THR A 10 -26.84 5.64 -6.74
C THR A 10 -25.68 5.53 -5.76
N SER A 11 -24.64 6.30 -6.02
CA SER A 11 -23.48 6.41 -5.14
C SER A 11 -23.91 6.83 -3.75
N SER A 12 -24.17 5.86 -2.90
CA SER A 12 -24.29 6.15 -1.49
C SER A 12 -22.91 6.15 -0.87
N THR A 13 -22.66 7.07 0.03
CA THR A 13 -21.43 7.18 0.82
C THR A 13 -21.23 6.03 1.81
N SER A 14 -22.04 4.98 1.74
CA SER A 14 -21.87 3.79 2.56
C SER A 14 -20.66 3.00 2.10
N PHE A 15 -19.87 2.53 3.07
CA PHE A 15 -18.74 1.62 2.86
C PHE A 15 -19.24 0.26 2.36
N GLU A 16 -19.60 0.19 1.10
CA GLU A 16 -19.85 -1.10 0.49
C GLU A 16 -18.53 -1.77 0.12
N SER A 17 -18.43 -3.04 0.41
CA SER A 17 -17.28 -3.84 -0.05
C SER A 17 -17.19 -3.75 -1.57
N PRO A 18 -16.04 -3.36 -2.13
CA PRO A 18 -15.90 -3.26 -3.58
C PRO A 18 -16.17 -4.62 -4.23
N SER A 19 -16.71 -4.60 -5.43
CA SER A 19 -16.86 -5.82 -6.22
C SER A 19 -15.48 -6.44 -6.49
N ARG A 20 -15.44 -7.73 -6.78
CA ARG A 20 -14.18 -8.42 -7.12
C ARG A 20 -13.42 -7.75 -8.26
N SER A 21 -14.14 -7.15 -9.22
CA SER A 21 -13.53 -6.41 -10.32
C SER A 21 -12.89 -5.10 -9.90
N GLU A 22 -13.29 -4.53 -8.77
CA GLU A 22 -12.71 -3.31 -8.22
C GLU A 22 -11.50 -3.58 -7.33
N VAL A 23 -11.42 -4.78 -6.75
CA VAL A 23 -10.31 -5.19 -5.87
C VAL A 23 -9.08 -5.61 -6.69
N PHE A 24 -9.29 -6.28 -7.81
CA PHE A 24 -8.20 -6.78 -8.64
C PHE A 24 -8.15 -6.08 -9.99
N ARG A 25 -6.97 -5.63 -10.36
CA ARG A 25 -6.70 -5.00 -11.66
C ARG A 25 -7.02 -5.91 -12.83
N ASN A 26 -6.70 -7.20 -12.69
CA ASN A 26 -6.85 -8.20 -13.75
C ASN A 26 -6.88 -9.62 -13.14
N ASP A 27 -7.06 -10.62 -13.99
CA ASP A 27 -7.10 -12.02 -13.56
C ASP A 27 -5.78 -12.50 -12.97
N LYS A 28 -4.66 -12.01 -13.45
CA LYS A 28 -3.33 -12.32 -12.92
C LYS A 28 -3.18 -11.83 -11.48
N SER A 29 -3.68 -10.65 -11.17
CA SER A 29 -3.69 -10.10 -9.81
C SER A 29 -4.55 -10.92 -8.87
N LYS A 30 -5.72 -11.34 -9.33
CA LYS A 30 -6.62 -12.22 -8.58
C LYS A 30 -5.97 -13.57 -8.30
N GLU A 31 -5.32 -14.15 -9.28
CA GLU A 31 -4.58 -15.40 -9.15
C GLU A 31 -3.44 -15.29 -8.14
N ALA A 32 -2.66 -14.21 -8.20
CA ALA A 32 -1.58 -13.94 -7.25
C ALA A 32 -2.10 -13.83 -5.80
N PHE A 33 -3.26 -13.21 -5.62
CA PHE A 33 -3.91 -13.15 -4.31
C PHE A 33 -4.33 -14.54 -3.83
N GLU A 34 -5.05 -15.30 -4.64
CA GLU A 34 -5.58 -16.62 -4.26
C GLU A 34 -4.48 -17.64 -3.98
N LYS A 35 -3.40 -17.63 -4.77
CA LYS A 35 -2.31 -18.60 -4.64
C LYS A 35 -1.34 -18.26 -3.51
N LEU A 36 -1.08 -17.00 -3.27
CA LEU A 36 0.04 -16.58 -2.43
C LEU A 36 -0.34 -15.54 -1.38
N ASN A 37 -0.81 -14.37 -1.82
CA ASN A 37 -0.91 -13.21 -0.93
C ASN A 37 -1.95 -13.35 0.17
N CYS A 38 -3.05 -14.08 -0.06
CA CYS A 38 -4.05 -14.34 0.99
C CYS A 38 -3.52 -15.23 2.11
N LYS A 39 -2.48 -16.00 1.84
CA LYS A 39 -1.89 -16.96 2.79
C LYS A 39 -0.65 -16.43 3.50
N ARG A 40 -0.03 -15.37 2.98
CA ARG A 40 1.17 -14.79 3.58
C ARG A 40 0.85 -14.13 4.91
N LYS A 41 1.70 -14.40 5.88
CA LYS A 41 1.65 -13.73 7.18
C LYS A 41 2.19 -12.31 7.03
N ILE A 42 1.45 -11.34 7.57
CA ILE A 42 1.88 -9.96 7.64
C ILE A 42 2.37 -9.67 9.04
N TRP A 43 3.62 -9.20 9.13
CA TRP A 43 4.24 -8.86 10.39
C TRP A 43 4.03 -7.37 10.68
N ALA A 44 3.52 -7.07 11.87
CA ALA A 44 3.45 -5.69 12.34
C ALA A 44 4.85 -5.17 12.70
N LYS A 45 5.10 -3.91 12.40
CA LYS A 45 6.29 -3.21 12.88
C LYS A 45 6.26 -3.16 14.41
N ARG A 46 7.38 -3.46 15.06
CA ARG A 46 7.51 -3.30 16.50
C ARG A 46 7.60 -1.83 16.86
N SER A 47 6.98 -1.44 17.97
CA SER A 47 7.11 -0.10 18.50
C SER A 47 8.55 0.19 18.91
N VAL A 48 9.00 1.39 18.63
CA VAL A 48 10.34 1.86 18.99
C VAL A 48 10.19 2.90 20.11
N ILE A 49 10.91 2.70 21.19
CA ILE A 49 10.99 3.68 22.27
C ILE A 49 12.24 4.52 22.05
N LEU A 50 12.05 5.79 21.67
CA LEU A 50 13.15 6.67 21.27
C LEU A 50 14.23 6.83 22.35
N ASP A 51 13.84 6.83 23.61
CA ASP A 51 14.77 6.99 24.73
C ASP A 51 15.64 5.74 24.98
N GLU A 52 15.24 4.59 24.44
CA GLU A 52 15.97 3.33 24.57
C GLU A 52 16.90 3.04 23.40
N ILE A 53 16.87 3.86 22.36
CA ILE A 53 17.74 3.70 21.20
C ILE A 53 19.10 4.29 21.49
N ASP A 54 20.15 3.65 20.96
CA ASP A 54 21.50 4.21 20.99
C ASP A 54 21.50 5.64 20.43
N PRO A 55 22.02 6.63 21.18
CA PRO A 55 22.06 8.02 20.74
C PRO A 55 22.69 8.25 19.36
N ALA A 56 23.68 7.46 18.99
CA ALA A 56 24.33 7.55 17.68
C ALA A 56 23.38 7.13 16.55
N ILE A 57 22.56 6.10 16.77
CA ILE A 57 21.55 5.65 15.81
C ILE A 57 20.46 6.70 15.69
N ARG A 58 19.97 7.22 16.81
CA ARG A 58 18.97 8.29 16.83
C ARG A 58 19.45 9.53 16.07
N ALA A 59 20.68 9.97 16.30
CA ALA A 59 21.27 11.11 15.62
C ALA A 59 21.37 10.90 14.10
N ASN A 60 21.64 9.67 13.66
CA ASN A 60 21.66 9.30 12.25
C ASN A 60 20.30 9.47 11.59
N PHE A 61 19.23 9.00 12.25
CA PHE A 61 17.85 9.18 11.74
C PHE A 61 17.45 10.65 11.74
N GLU A 62 17.79 11.38 12.80
CA GLU A 62 17.48 12.80 12.93
C GLU A 62 18.16 13.63 11.84
N SER A 63 19.44 13.40 11.58
CA SER A 63 20.19 14.12 10.55
C SER A 63 19.66 13.90 9.14
N ARG A 64 18.98 12.77 8.90
CA ARG A 64 18.34 12.43 7.63
C ARG A 64 16.88 12.87 7.54
N GLY A 65 16.32 13.42 8.60
CA GLY A 65 14.89 13.75 8.66
C GLY A 65 13.97 12.53 8.70
N TRP A 66 14.42 11.43 9.27
CA TRP A 66 13.73 10.14 9.28
C TRP A 66 13.19 9.73 10.65
N LEU A 67 13.22 10.60 11.66
CA LEU A 67 12.72 10.27 12.99
C LEU A 67 11.25 9.82 12.98
N SER A 68 10.43 10.41 12.11
CA SER A 68 9.03 10.04 11.96
C SER A 68 8.82 8.57 11.60
N LEU A 69 9.78 7.93 10.93
CA LEU A 69 9.72 6.49 10.62
C LEU A 69 9.74 5.62 11.87
N LEU A 70 10.40 6.08 12.93
CA LEU A 70 10.49 5.37 14.20
C LEU A 70 9.20 5.53 15.03
N GLU A 71 8.44 6.59 14.78
CA GLU A 71 7.24 6.96 15.52
C GLU A 71 5.96 6.41 14.91
N ILE A 72 6.03 5.77 13.73
CA ILE A 72 4.87 5.16 13.11
C ILE A 72 4.37 4.00 13.96
N ASP A 73 3.19 4.16 14.53
CA ASP A 73 2.56 3.17 15.39
C ASP A 73 1.11 2.91 14.96
N HIS A 74 0.94 2.53 13.72
CA HIS A 74 -0.35 2.13 13.18
C HIS A 74 -0.38 0.63 12.91
N PRO A 75 -1.44 -0.07 13.34
CA PRO A 75 -1.59 -1.47 12.99
C PRO A 75 -1.71 -1.64 11.48
N PRO A 76 -1.09 -2.67 10.88
CA PRO A 76 -1.17 -2.90 9.45
C PRO A 76 -2.59 -3.25 9.04
N GLN A 77 -3.06 -2.65 7.96
CA GLN A 77 -4.33 -2.97 7.32
C GLN A 77 -4.12 -4.17 6.39
N THR A 78 -4.25 -5.37 6.93
CA THR A 78 -3.91 -6.62 6.24
C THR A 78 -4.59 -6.78 4.89
N ALA A 79 -5.87 -6.45 4.80
CA ALA A 79 -6.63 -6.54 3.56
C ALA A 79 -6.05 -5.64 2.47
N LEU A 80 -5.71 -4.40 2.81
CA LEU A 80 -5.14 -3.43 1.87
C LEU A 80 -3.72 -3.82 1.44
N ILE A 81 -2.92 -4.34 2.35
CA ILE A 81 -1.56 -4.80 2.05
C ILE A 81 -1.59 -5.98 1.08
N ARG A 82 -2.46 -6.94 1.30
CA ARG A 82 -2.63 -8.09 0.40
C ARG A 82 -3.13 -7.68 -0.97
N GLU A 83 -4.06 -6.76 -1.03
CA GLU A 83 -4.57 -6.17 -2.27
C GLU A 83 -3.46 -5.42 -3.02
N PHE A 84 -2.69 -4.60 -2.31
CA PHE A 84 -1.55 -3.88 -2.86
C PHE A 84 -0.54 -4.81 -3.54
N PHE A 85 -0.09 -5.85 -2.84
CA PHE A 85 0.90 -6.78 -3.39
C PHE A 85 0.34 -7.65 -4.51
N SER A 86 -0.95 -7.97 -4.48
CA SER A 86 -1.59 -8.74 -5.55
C SER A 86 -1.69 -7.95 -6.86
N ASN A 87 -1.88 -6.65 -6.77
CA ASN A 87 -2.00 -5.74 -7.91
C ASN A 87 -0.68 -5.07 -8.30
N LEU A 88 0.41 -5.41 -7.63
CA LEU A 88 1.70 -4.78 -7.84
C LEU A 88 2.24 -5.08 -9.24
N SER A 89 2.62 -4.04 -9.93
CA SER A 89 3.27 -4.09 -11.24
C SER A 89 4.57 -3.29 -11.20
N CYS A 90 5.64 -3.92 -11.65
CA CYS A 90 6.95 -3.30 -11.66
C CYS A 90 7.55 -3.43 -13.07
N HIS A 91 7.84 -2.30 -13.68
CA HIS A 91 8.46 -2.23 -15.00
C HIS A 91 9.76 -1.45 -14.94
N VAL A 92 10.77 -1.96 -15.57
CA VAL A 92 12.09 -1.30 -15.68
C VAL A 92 12.23 -0.75 -17.08
N TYR A 93 12.42 0.56 -17.20
CA TYR A 93 12.67 1.26 -18.45
C TYR A 93 13.95 2.08 -18.34
N ASP A 94 14.93 1.80 -19.18
CA ASP A 94 16.16 2.62 -19.31
C ASP A 94 16.74 3.09 -17.96
N SER A 95 17.05 2.17 -17.06
CA SER A 95 17.48 2.43 -15.68
C SER A 95 16.45 3.07 -14.73
N ASN A 96 15.25 3.36 -15.20
CA ASN A 96 14.15 3.80 -14.34
C ASN A 96 13.20 2.63 -14.04
N THR A 97 12.80 2.51 -12.79
CA THR A 97 11.82 1.52 -12.37
C THR A 97 10.47 2.21 -12.11
N LEU A 98 9.47 1.76 -12.83
CA LEU A 98 8.09 2.21 -12.64
C LEU A 98 7.33 1.17 -11.82
N VAL A 99 6.89 1.57 -10.64
CA VAL A 99 6.11 0.72 -9.74
C VAL A 99 4.69 1.26 -9.67
N ARG A 100 3.74 0.41 -9.98
CA ARG A 100 2.30 0.74 -9.92
C ARG A 100 1.56 -0.29 -9.10
N SER A 101 0.50 0.13 -8.46
CA SER A 101 -0.44 -0.76 -7.82
C SER A 101 -1.86 -0.23 -7.88
N TRP A 102 -2.76 -1.01 -7.35
CA TRP A 102 -4.19 -0.74 -7.36
C TRP A 102 -4.77 -1.11 -6.00
N ILE A 103 -5.48 -0.17 -5.39
CA ILE A 103 -6.19 -0.41 -4.12
C ILE A 103 -7.59 0.17 -4.25
N ARG A 104 -8.59 -0.66 -3.99
CA ARG A 104 -10.01 -0.25 -3.98
C ARG A 104 -10.44 0.47 -5.26
N GLY A 105 -9.97 0.00 -6.40
CA GLY A 105 -10.32 0.57 -7.70
C GLY A 105 -9.49 1.80 -8.09
N VAL A 106 -8.54 2.22 -7.27
CA VAL A 106 -7.68 3.37 -7.54
C VAL A 106 -6.29 2.91 -7.93
N GLU A 107 -5.89 3.21 -9.16
CA GLU A 107 -4.52 2.99 -9.61
C GLU A 107 -3.62 4.13 -9.16
N PHE A 108 -2.42 3.80 -8.73
CA PHE A 108 -1.42 4.80 -8.35
C PHE A 108 -0.01 4.33 -8.72
N THR A 109 0.85 5.31 -8.95
CA THR A 109 2.27 5.10 -9.22
C THR A 109 3.07 5.42 -7.96
N ILE A 110 3.97 4.53 -7.60
CA ILE A 110 4.84 4.71 -6.44
C ILE A 110 6.15 5.35 -6.91
N THR A 111 6.42 6.53 -6.37
CA THR A 111 7.67 7.27 -6.60
C THR A 111 8.34 7.54 -5.26
N PRO A 112 9.65 7.86 -5.24
CA PRO A 112 10.30 8.29 -4.00
C PRO A 112 9.58 9.45 -3.31
N GLN A 113 9.02 10.38 -4.07
CA GLN A 113 8.26 11.52 -3.56
C GLN A 113 6.97 11.09 -2.87
N VAL A 114 6.22 10.18 -3.49
CA VAL A 114 4.98 9.64 -2.92
C VAL A 114 5.27 8.91 -1.60
N VAL A 115 6.31 8.11 -1.56
CA VAL A 115 6.72 7.41 -0.33
C VAL A 115 7.16 8.40 0.74
N ALA A 116 7.93 9.42 0.38
CA ALA A 116 8.38 10.44 1.31
C ALA A 116 7.22 11.23 1.92
N GLU A 117 6.22 11.60 1.12
CA GLU A 117 5.02 12.27 1.60
C GLU A 117 4.21 11.37 2.54
N ALA A 118 4.01 10.11 2.16
CA ALA A 118 3.27 9.15 2.98
C ALA A 118 3.93 8.88 4.33
N LEU A 119 5.26 8.85 4.36
CA LEU A 119 6.05 8.59 5.56
C LEU A 119 6.48 9.87 6.30
N GLU A 120 6.17 11.03 5.76
CA GLU A 120 6.58 12.33 6.32
C GLU A 120 8.10 12.45 6.50
N VAL A 121 8.86 12.02 5.50
CA VAL A 121 10.31 12.06 5.50
C VAL A 121 10.85 12.85 4.32
N LEU A 122 12.09 13.28 4.44
CA LEU A 122 12.78 14.00 3.36
C LEU A 122 13.32 13.00 2.31
N VAL A 123 13.22 13.38 1.06
CA VAL A 123 13.89 12.67 -0.02
C VAL A 123 15.35 13.08 -0.04
N VAL A 124 16.23 12.14 0.24
CA VAL A 124 17.68 12.36 0.14
C VAL A 124 18.11 11.99 -1.27
N ARG A 125 18.67 12.95 -1.96
CA ARG A 125 19.23 12.77 -3.30
C ARG A 125 20.70 12.38 -3.22
#